data_e975b924b384bff92f6a5b4e9ef46de9
#
_entry.id   e975b924b384bff92f6a5b4e9ef46de9
#
_cell.length_a   1.000
_cell.length_b   1.000
_cell.length_c   1.000
_cell.angle_alpha   90.00
_cell.angle_beta   90.00
_cell.angle_gamma   90.00
#
_symmetry.space_group_name_H-M   'P 1'
#
loop_
_entity.id
_entity.type
_entity.pdbx_description
1 polymer ?
#
loop_
_entity_poly.entity_id
_entity_poly.type
_entity_poly.pdbx_seq_one_letter_code
_entity_poly.pdbx_strand_id
1 'polypeptide(L)'
;MIDSHWALELLTWLEVSFIVLVGIVLLVLVIMYIADVTQNTHTIRKNYPVIGRFRYFFEHLGEFFRQYFFANDREEMPFNRADRSWVYRAAKNVDSNIGFGSTLDLKEPGTLIFLNSAFPIQEHDALIPSPVTLGPFCKTPYTTHSIFNISGMSYGAISSPAIKALSQGAAKAGCWLNTGEGGLSPYHLEGNCDLVFQIGTAKYGVRDHDGNLSDARLIELAAKPQIKMFEIKLSQGAKPGKGGILPAEKVSAEVALIRGIPEGQASISPNGHTDIRSVKDLLRMINHIRNVTGKPVGFKAVLGEKTWLIDLIHEIRLQGIEAAPDFITLDSADGGSGAAPQPLMDHVGLPIKESLPWVTALLTKAGLKDRIKIIVAGKLVTPHMVAWALASGADFVNSARGFMFALGCIQALQCHKNTCPTGITTHNKKLQKGLDPTNKAERVAAYQYNITKSVSMIAHSCGAAEPRQLKSEHINIVNANGFSVPLDDYNLQPLIFSPNDSHFSTNETLTKN
;
A
#
# COMPACT_ATOMS: atom_id res chain seq x y z
N MET A 1 48.17 -16.95 53.80
CA MET A 1 48.92 -16.31 52.70
C MET A 1 48.22 -16.75 51.40
N ILE A 2 47.40 -15.88 50.86
CA ILE A 2 46.75 -16.14 49.55
C ILE A 2 47.88 -16.05 48.54
N ASP A 3 48.06 -17.11 47.76
CA ASP A 3 49.08 -17.22 46.73
C ASP A 3 49.09 -16.00 45.83
N SER A 4 49.99 -15.09 46.00
CA SER A 4 50.17 -13.87 45.20
C SER A 4 50.72 -14.17 43.80
N HIS A 5 51.09 -15.43 43.53
CA HIS A 5 51.69 -15.86 42.28
C HIS A 5 50.68 -15.82 41.11
N TRP A 6 49.46 -16.32 41.28
CA TRP A 6 48.42 -16.26 40.25
C TRP A 6 48.00 -14.83 39.93
N ALA A 7 47.97 -13.94 40.92
CA ALA A 7 47.65 -12.54 40.73
C ALA A 7 48.72 -11.79 39.90
N LEU A 8 50.00 -12.12 40.12
CA LEU A 8 51.09 -11.60 39.31
C LEU A 8 51.09 -12.14 37.88
N GLU A 9 50.80 -13.41 37.68
CA GLU A 9 50.63 -14.01 36.36
C GLU A 9 49.45 -13.37 35.62
N LEU A 10 48.31 -13.18 36.28
CA LEU A 10 47.14 -12.51 35.70
C LEU A 10 47.46 -11.07 35.29
N LEU A 11 48.17 -10.33 36.12
CA LEU A 11 48.65 -8.96 35.81
C LEU A 11 49.53 -8.95 34.56
N THR A 12 50.51 -9.87 34.51
CA THR A 12 51.41 -9.98 33.34
C THR A 12 50.63 -10.30 32.06
N TRP A 13 49.64 -11.23 32.11
CA TRP A 13 48.78 -11.52 30.97
C TRP A 13 47.93 -10.32 30.56
N LEU A 14 47.41 -9.54 31.52
CA LEU A 14 46.68 -8.30 31.27
C LEU A 14 47.56 -7.24 30.62
N GLU A 15 48.78 -7.05 31.09
CA GLU A 15 49.75 -6.10 30.52
C GLU A 15 50.10 -6.49 29.08
N VAL A 16 50.47 -7.75 28.85
CA VAL A 16 50.77 -8.25 27.49
C VAL A 16 49.56 -8.11 26.57
N SER A 17 48.38 -8.49 27.04
CA SER A 17 47.14 -8.35 26.26
C SER A 17 46.83 -6.89 25.94
N PHE A 18 47.06 -5.96 26.88
CA PHE A 18 46.92 -4.53 26.68
C PHE A 18 47.88 -3.98 25.63
N ILE A 19 49.18 -4.35 25.74
CA ILE A 19 50.21 -3.92 24.76
C ILE A 19 49.87 -4.43 23.36
N VAL A 20 49.46 -5.71 23.24
CA VAL A 20 49.04 -6.31 21.97
C VAL A 20 47.80 -5.59 21.40
N LEU A 21 46.82 -5.31 22.25
CA LEU A 21 45.61 -4.57 21.85
C LEU A 21 45.93 -3.17 21.31
N VAL A 22 46.80 -2.42 22.05
CA VAL A 22 47.25 -1.09 21.63
C VAL A 22 48.02 -1.18 20.31
N GLY A 23 48.90 -2.18 20.14
CA GLY A 23 49.61 -2.43 18.88
C GLY A 23 48.68 -2.70 17.71
N ILE A 24 47.64 -3.53 17.90
CA ILE A 24 46.60 -3.80 16.89
C ILE A 24 45.84 -2.52 16.55
N VAL A 25 45.42 -1.74 17.54
CA VAL A 25 44.69 -0.47 17.32
C VAL A 25 45.54 0.50 16.50
N LEU A 26 46.80 0.68 16.84
CA LEU A 26 47.73 1.55 16.10
C LEU A 26 47.91 1.05 14.64
N LEU A 27 48.09 -0.26 14.44
CA LEU A 27 48.21 -0.84 13.13
C LEU A 27 46.94 -0.59 12.29
N VAL A 28 45.76 -0.78 12.86
CA VAL A 28 44.48 -0.50 12.21
C VAL A 28 44.35 0.98 11.84
N LEU A 29 44.74 1.90 12.73
CA LEU A 29 44.74 3.34 12.45
C LEU A 29 45.68 3.70 11.30
N VAL A 30 46.87 3.11 11.22
CA VAL A 30 47.83 3.33 10.14
C VAL A 30 47.22 2.81 8.80
N ILE A 31 46.65 1.60 8.79
CA ILE A 31 46.01 1.04 7.61
C ILE A 31 44.85 1.93 7.16
N MET A 32 44.02 2.39 8.11
CA MET A 32 42.90 3.30 7.82
C MET A 32 43.40 4.62 7.24
N TYR A 33 44.47 5.19 7.79
CA TYR A 33 45.08 6.43 7.31
C TYR A 33 45.55 6.29 5.87
N ILE A 34 46.32 5.24 5.55
CA ILE A 34 46.82 4.97 4.20
C ILE A 34 45.65 4.79 3.23
N ALA A 35 44.66 3.99 3.60
CA ALA A 35 43.48 3.75 2.79
C ALA A 35 42.68 5.04 2.50
N ASP A 36 42.57 5.94 3.48
CA ASP A 36 41.84 7.20 3.32
C ASP A 36 42.58 8.22 2.45
N VAL A 37 43.92 8.31 2.55
CA VAL A 37 44.74 9.22 1.75
C VAL A 37 44.84 8.76 0.29
N THR A 38 44.89 7.45 0.04
CA THR A 38 45.10 6.90 -1.30
C THR A 38 43.83 6.82 -2.13
N GLN A 39 42.64 6.77 -1.50
CA GLN A 39 41.35 6.71 -2.23
C GLN A 39 40.98 8.08 -2.82
N ASN A 40 40.13 8.10 -3.89
CA ASN A 40 39.70 9.31 -4.59
C ASN A 40 38.17 9.52 -4.57
N THR A 41 37.41 8.64 -3.91
CA THR A 41 35.94 8.65 -3.90
C THR A 41 35.33 9.55 -2.84
N HIS A 42 36.03 9.74 -1.70
CA HIS A 42 35.51 10.47 -0.54
C HIS A 42 36.43 11.62 -0.13
N THR A 43 36.14 12.83 -0.58
CA THR A 43 36.94 14.03 -0.31
C THR A 43 37.20 14.26 1.18
N ILE A 44 36.17 14.10 2.04
CA ILE A 44 36.33 14.33 3.49
C ILE A 44 37.25 13.31 4.13
N ARG A 45 37.17 12.03 3.74
CA ARG A 45 38.10 11.00 4.26
C ARG A 45 39.54 11.25 3.81
N LYS A 46 39.71 11.79 2.58
CA LYS A 46 41.02 12.14 2.05
C LYS A 46 41.64 13.33 2.77
N ASN A 47 40.83 14.37 3.07
CA ASN A 47 41.31 15.58 3.75
C ASN A 47 41.46 15.40 5.25
N TYR A 48 40.67 14.52 5.85
CA TYR A 48 40.67 14.21 7.30
C TYR A 48 40.73 12.69 7.49
N PRO A 49 41.91 12.07 7.23
CA PRO A 49 42.06 10.61 7.34
C PRO A 49 41.68 10.13 8.75
N VAL A 50 41.11 8.95 8.84
CA VAL A 50 40.57 8.32 10.04
C VAL A 50 39.37 9.06 10.64
N ILE A 51 39.52 10.34 10.99
CA ILE A 51 38.47 11.15 11.63
C ILE A 51 37.30 11.38 10.69
N GLY A 52 37.54 11.56 9.38
CA GLY A 52 36.50 11.75 8.39
C GLY A 52 35.52 10.56 8.27
N ARG A 53 35.90 9.37 8.74
CA ARG A 53 35.02 8.19 8.79
C ARG A 53 33.88 8.34 9.79
N PHE A 54 34.09 9.08 10.89
CA PHE A 54 33.03 9.32 11.88
C PHE A 54 31.85 10.08 11.30
N ARG A 55 32.09 11.00 10.36
CA ARG A 55 30.99 11.66 9.66
C ARG A 55 30.05 10.64 9.01
N TYR A 56 30.56 9.71 8.22
CA TYR A 56 29.75 8.71 7.53
C TYR A 56 29.11 7.72 8.48
N PHE A 57 29.82 7.38 9.57
CA PHE A 57 29.25 6.56 10.63
C PHE A 57 28.04 7.25 11.28
N PHE A 58 28.16 8.52 11.69
CA PHE A 58 27.06 9.27 12.29
C PHE A 58 25.94 9.59 11.28
N GLU A 59 26.25 9.80 10.01
CA GLU A 59 25.26 9.97 8.95
C GLU A 59 24.37 8.73 8.83
N HIS A 60 24.99 7.55 8.80
CA HIS A 60 24.27 6.27 8.77
C HIS A 60 23.50 6.01 10.09
N LEU A 61 24.11 6.23 11.22
CA LEU A 61 23.48 6.08 12.53
C LEU A 61 22.31 7.06 12.71
N GLY A 62 22.43 8.26 12.16
CA GLY A 62 21.42 9.31 12.21
C GLY A 62 20.09 8.93 11.56
N GLU A 63 20.08 8.01 10.58
CA GLU A 63 18.83 7.48 10.00
C GLU A 63 17.98 6.79 11.07
N PHE A 64 18.61 6.00 11.97
CA PHE A 64 17.93 5.32 13.07
C PHE A 64 17.60 6.25 14.22
N PHE A 65 18.53 7.14 14.60
CA PHE A 65 18.33 8.07 15.72
C PHE A 65 17.22 9.07 15.45
N ARG A 66 17.09 9.59 14.22
CA ARG A 66 15.98 10.47 13.85
C ARG A 66 14.63 9.82 14.06
N GLN A 67 14.52 8.53 13.74
CA GLN A 67 13.26 7.80 13.84
C GLN A 67 12.81 7.57 15.29
N TYR A 68 13.74 7.39 16.23
CA TYR A 68 13.41 6.98 17.61
C TYR A 68 13.62 8.06 18.66
N PHE A 69 14.48 9.06 18.40
CA PHE A 69 14.90 10.03 19.42
C PHE A 69 14.63 11.49 19.08
N PHE A 70 14.51 11.85 17.81
CA PHE A 70 14.43 13.26 17.39
C PHE A 70 13.11 13.64 16.75
N ALA A 71 12.36 12.70 16.17
CA ALA A 71 11.04 12.97 15.63
C ALA A 71 9.98 12.84 16.72
N ASN A 72 9.06 13.79 16.81
CA ASN A 72 7.86 13.65 17.61
C ASN A 72 6.97 12.51 17.08
N ASP A 73 6.08 11.99 17.92
CA ASP A 73 5.23 10.84 17.59
C ASP A 73 4.37 11.03 16.35
N ARG A 74 4.14 12.27 15.91
CA ARG A 74 3.25 12.63 14.79
C ARG A 74 3.95 13.32 13.61
N GLU A 75 5.28 13.48 13.63
CA GLU A 75 6.04 14.22 12.61
C GLU A 75 6.73 13.32 11.56
N GLU A 76 7.05 12.08 11.91
CA GLU A 76 7.83 11.21 11.04
C GLU A 76 7.07 10.85 9.75
N MET A 77 7.78 10.85 8.62
CA MET A 77 7.25 10.48 7.31
C MET A 77 7.91 9.17 6.79
N PRO A 78 7.22 8.39 5.98
CA PRO A 78 5.85 8.53 5.44
C PRO A 78 4.74 8.20 6.43
N PHE A 79 5.03 7.49 7.52
CA PHE A 79 4.10 7.21 8.63
C PHE A 79 4.75 7.57 9.95
N ASN A 80 4.05 8.34 10.75
CA ASN A 80 4.50 8.71 12.07
C ASN A 80 4.42 7.54 13.06
N ARG A 81 5.05 7.70 14.22
CA ARG A 81 5.11 6.66 15.25
C ARG A 81 3.74 6.33 15.83
N ALA A 82 2.84 7.30 15.96
CA ALA A 82 1.49 7.08 16.47
C ALA A 82 0.69 6.14 15.53
N ASP A 83 0.72 6.37 14.21
CA ASP A 83 0.06 5.52 13.22
C ASP A 83 0.63 4.09 13.23
N ARG A 84 1.96 3.96 13.22
CA ARG A 84 2.61 2.65 13.24
C ARG A 84 2.33 1.89 14.54
N SER A 85 2.37 2.58 15.69
CA SER A 85 2.09 1.99 17.00
C SER A 85 0.65 1.48 17.09
N TRP A 86 -0.30 2.21 16.52
CA TRP A 86 -1.68 1.75 16.44
C TRP A 86 -1.76 0.41 15.68
N VAL A 87 -1.14 0.32 14.49
CA VAL A 87 -1.14 -0.91 13.69
C VAL A 87 -0.45 -2.06 14.43
N TYR A 88 0.70 -1.81 15.07
CA TYR A 88 1.42 -2.84 15.83
C TYR A 88 0.59 -3.40 17.00
N ARG A 89 -0.14 -2.54 17.71
CA ARG A 89 -1.03 -2.95 18.81
C ARG A 89 -2.23 -3.72 18.27
N ALA A 90 -2.90 -3.21 17.24
CA ALA A 90 -4.03 -3.87 16.58
C ALA A 90 -3.65 -5.26 16.06
N ALA A 91 -2.50 -5.40 15.40
CA ALA A 91 -2.00 -6.68 14.90
C ALA A 91 -1.67 -7.70 16.01
N LYS A 92 -1.43 -7.24 17.22
CA LYS A 92 -1.12 -8.10 18.38
C LYS A 92 -2.30 -8.28 19.33
N ASN A 93 -3.48 -7.78 19.01
CA ASN A 93 -4.65 -7.74 19.90
C ASN A 93 -4.35 -7.05 21.26
N VAL A 94 -3.46 -6.07 21.25
CA VAL A 94 -3.19 -5.26 22.45
C VAL A 94 -4.26 -4.18 22.55
N ASP A 95 -4.81 -4.01 23.75
CA ASP A 95 -5.82 -2.99 24.01
C ASP A 95 -5.37 -1.59 23.54
N SER A 96 -6.27 -0.89 22.87
CA SER A 96 -6.05 0.44 22.31
C SER A 96 -6.51 1.57 23.26
N ASN A 97 -7.07 1.24 24.42
CA ASN A 97 -7.47 2.24 25.41
C ASN A 97 -6.24 3.01 25.93
N ILE A 98 -6.35 4.33 25.96
CA ILE A 98 -5.30 5.24 26.41
C ILE A 98 -5.87 6.16 27.48
N GLY A 99 -5.16 6.30 28.61
CA GLY A 99 -5.54 7.23 29.66
C GLY A 99 -5.22 8.70 29.30
N PHE A 100 -5.68 9.63 30.12
CA PHE A 100 -5.50 11.09 30.05
C PHE A 100 -6.28 11.81 28.93
N GLY A 101 -6.53 11.25 27.79
CA GLY A 101 -7.21 11.89 26.68
C GLY A 101 -6.37 12.00 25.39
N SER A 102 -6.81 12.86 24.46
CA SER A 102 -6.19 12.98 23.15
C SER A 102 -4.78 13.57 23.21
N THR A 103 -3.85 12.94 22.46
CA THR A 103 -2.52 13.49 22.14
C THR A 103 -2.49 14.13 20.74
N LEU A 104 -3.65 14.21 20.06
CA LEU A 104 -3.80 14.88 18.78
C LEU A 104 -4.23 16.33 19.00
N ASP A 105 -3.57 17.28 18.35
CA ASP A 105 -4.06 18.65 18.27
C ASP A 105 -5.25 18.69 17.31
N LEU A 106 -6.46 18.86 17.87
CA LEU A 106 -7.69 18.90 17.10
C LEU A 106 -7.87 20.20 16.31
N LYS A 107 -6.96 21.17 16.43
CA LYS A 107 -6.99 22.44 15.68
C LYS A 107 -6.02 22.43 14.48
N GLU A 108 -5.22 21.38 14.35
CA GLU A 108 -4.28 21.26 13.23
C GLU A 108 -5.05 21.14 11.90
N PRO A 109 -4.73 22.00 10.89
CA PRO A 109 -5.36 21.95 9.58
C PRO A 109 -5.28 20.55 8.93
N GLY A 110 -6.39 20.09 8.36
CA GLY A 110 -6.51 18.77 7.77
C GLY A 110 -6.91 17.65 8.75
N THR A 111 -7.07 17.96 10.05
CA THR A 111 -7.58 17.02 11.04
C THR A 111 -9.04 16.69 10.75
N LEU A 112 -9.34 15.39 10.74
CA LEU A 112 -10.69 14.87 10.54
C LEU A 112 -11.41 14.77 11.90
N ILE A 113 -12.62 15.30 11.96
CA ILE A 113 -13.48 15.26 13.15
C ILE A 113 -14.78 14.55 12.76
N PHE A 114 -15.05 13.40 13.38
CA PHE A 114 -16.31 12.69 13.21
C PHE A 114 -17.36 13.27 14.17
N LEU A 115 -18.53 13.58 13.63
CA LEU A 115 -19.62 14.22 14.39
C LEU A 115 -20.43 13.12 15.07
N ASN A 116 -20.34 13.06 16.39
CA ASN A 116 -21.09 12.09 17.16
C ASN A 116 -22.59 12.42 17.23
N SER A 117 -23.42 11.39 17.17
CA SER A 117 -24.85 11.50 17.46
C SER A 117 -25.09 11.65 18.95
N ALA A 118 -26.14 12.41 19.32
CA ALA A 118 -26.65 12.41 20.69
C ALA A 118 -27.26 11.05 21.10
N PHE A 119 -27.65 10.24 20.10
CA PHE A 119 -28.23 8.92 20.25
C PHE A 119 -27.43 7.91 19.44
N PRO A 120 -26.27 7.43 19.93
CA PRO A 120 -25.42 6.49 19.21
C PRO A 120 -26.10 5.13 19.08
N ILE A 121 -25.66 4.37 18.08
CA ILE A 121 -26.12 2.99 17.88
C ILE A 121 -25.68 2.11 19.06
N GLN A 122 -26.63 1.36 19.63
CA GLN A 122 -26.34 0.40 20.70
C GLN A 122 -25.75 -0.90 20.13
N GLU A 123 -25.03 -1.67 20.95
CA GLU A 123 -24.36 -2.90 20.48
C GLU A 123 -25.33 -3.93 19.89
N HIS A 124 -26.58 -4.00 20.39
CA HIS A 124 -27.59 -4.94 19.89
C HIS A 124 -28.24 -4.49 18.57
N ASP A 125 -28.10 -3.20 18.19
CA ASP A 125 -28.59 -2.64 16.93
C ASP A 125 -27.47 -2.57 15.87
N ALA A 126 -26.24 -2.89 16.27
CA ALA A 126 -25.08 -2.86 15.40
C ALA A 126 -25.18 -3.92 14.30
N LEU A 127 -24.91 -3.51 13.05
CA LEU A 127 -24.94 -4.40 11.90
C LEU A 127 -23.52 -4.68 11.42
N ILE A 128 -23.31 -5.91 10.90
CA ILE A 128 -22.10 -6.19 10.13
C ILE A 128 -22.13 -5.40 8.83
N PRO A 129 -20.97 -5.05 8.23
CA PRO A 129 -20.93 -4.35 6.96
C PRO A 129 -21.77 -5.07 5.90
N SER A 130 -22.66 -4.34 5.24
CA SER A 130 -23.50 -4.86 4.16
C SER A 130 -22.66 -5.43 3.03
N PRO A 131 -23.08 -6.54 2.38
CA PRO A 131 -22.35 -7.10 1.26
C PRO A 131 -22.40 -6.18 0.05
N VAL A 132 -21.31 -6.10 -0.69
CA VAL A 132 -21.22 -5.37 -1.95
C VAL A 132 -20.83 -6.34 -3.06
N THR A 133 -21.57 -6.30 -4.16
CA THR A 133 -21.33 -7.12 -5.35
C THR A 133 -20.54 -6.32 -6.39
N LEU A 134 -19.46 -6.92 -6.89
CA LEU A 134 -18.68 -6.43 -8.03
C LEU A 134 -19.02 -7.27 -9.26
N GLY A 135 -19.11 -6.63 -10.42
CA GLY A 135 -19.38 -7.28 -11.69
C GLY A 135 -20.79 -7.87 -11.81
N PRO A 136 -21.87 -7.09 -11.64
CA PRO A 136 -23.24 -7.60 -11.71
C PRO A 136 -23.59 -8.20 -13.07
N PHE A 137 -22.89 -7.82 -14.13
CA PHE A 137 -23.07 -8.36 -15.49
C PHE A 137 -22.09 -9.49 -15.84
N CYS A 138 -21.23 -9.89 -14.90
CA CYS A 138 -20.29 -10.98 -15.10
C CYS A 138 -20.99 -12.35 -14.97
N LYS A 139 -20.42 -13.36 -15.62
CA LYS A 139 -20.88 -14.75 -15.47
C LYS A 139 -20.76 -15.23 -14.03
N THR A 140 -19.70 -14.80 -13.33
CA THR A 140 -19.44 -15.09 -11.93
C THR A 140 -19.15 -13.79 -11.16
N PRO A 141 -20.20 -13.07 -10.71
CA PRO A 141 -20.03 -11.89 -9.86
C PRO A 141 -19.31 -12.23 -8.55
N TYR A 142 -18.68 -11.23 -7.93
CA TYR A 142 -18.04 -11.41 -6.64
C TYR A 142 -18.71 -10.54 -5.57
N THR A 143 -19.15 -11.15 -4.48
CA THR A 143 -19.81 -10.46 -3.35
C THR A 143 -19.01 -10.64 -2.08
N THR A 144 -18.80 -9.57 -1.32
CA THR A 144 -18.05 -9.61 -0.06
C THR A 144 -18.56 -8.56 0.94
N HIS A 145 -18.44 -8.90 2.23
CA HIS A 145 -18.70 -7.99 3.35
C HIS A 145 -17.47 -7.17 3.75
N SER A 146 -16.28 -7.58 3.33
CA SER A 146 -15.02 -6.92 3.76
C SER A 146 -14.97 -5.48 3.27
N ILE A 147 -14.70 -4.55 4.20
CA ILE A 147 -14.48 -3.12 3.90
C ILE A 147 -12.99 -2.81 3.75
N PHE A 148 -12.09 -3.64 4.31
CA PHE A 148 -10.67 -3.41 4.39
C PHE A 148 -9.87 -4.63 3.95
N ASN A 149 -9.04 -4.46 2.90
CA ASN A 149 -8.46 -5.56 2.17
C ASN A 149 -6.96 -5.33 1.88
N ILE A 150 -6.27 -6.40 1.44
CA ILE A 150 -4.84 -6.36 1.19
C ILE A 150 -4.56 -5.89 -0.24
N SER A 151 -3.88 -4.74 -0.37
CA SER A 151 -3.46 -4.16 -1.64
C SER A 151 -2.38 -4.97 -2.35
N GLY A 152 -2.20 -4.74 -3.66
CA GLY A 152 -1.25 -5.45 -4.50
C GLY A 152 0.20 -5.34 -4.04
N MET A 153 0.78 -6.49 -3.72
CA MET A 153 2.19 -6.66 -3.35
C MET A 153 2.73 -7.91 -4.03
N SER A 154 3.56 -7.72 -5.07
CA SER A 154 4.02 -8.83 -5.90
C SER A 154 5.05 -9.70 -5.20
N TYR A 155 4.99 -11.03 -5.47
CA TYR A 155 6.08 -11.92 -5.18
C TYR A 155 7.34 -11.50 -5.96
N GLY A 156 8.45 -11.47 -5.28
CA GLY A 156 9.69 -10.85 -5.76
C GLY A 156 9.91 -9.46 -5.15
N ALA A 157 8.90 -8.60 -5.09
CA ALA A 157 8.99 -7.38 -4.29
C ALA A 157 8.98 -7.68 -2.79
N ILE A 158 8.09 -8.58 -2.36
CA ILE A 158 8.07 -9.15 -1.00
C ILE A 158 8.44 -10.63 -1.01
N SER A 159 8.86 -11.15 0.12
CA SER A 159 9.36 -12.50 0.30
C SER A 159 8.25 -13.56 0.32
N SER A 160 8.62 -14.83 0.08
CA SER A 160 7.68 -15.95 0.18
C SER A 160 7.03 -16.08 1.57
N PRO A 161 7.76 -15.98 2.71
CA PRO A 161 7.11 -16.04 4.02
C PRO A 161 6.14 -14.89 4.26
N ALA A 162 6.42 -13.69 3.71
CA ALA A 162 5.50 -12.56 3.80
C ALA A 162 4.19 -12.82 3.04
N ILE A 163 4.26 -13.34 1.79
CA ILE A 163 3.05 -13.67 1.02
C ILE A 163 2.26 -14.80 1.67
N LYS A 164 2.91 -15.86 2.17
CA LYS A 164 2.25 -16.93 2.92
C LYS A 164 1.45 -16.39 4.11
N ALA A 165 2.08 -15.53 4.90
CA ALA A 165 1.42 -14.89 6.04
C ALA A 165 0.21 -14.03 5.61
N LEU A 166 0.35 -13.27 4.52
CA LEU A 166 -0.74 -12.45 3.98
C LEU A 166 -1.89 -13.32 3.46
N SER A 167 -1.59 -14.37 2.69
CA SER A 167 -2.59 -15.28 2.14
C SER A 167 -3.37 -16.01 3.24
N GLN A 168 -2.66 -16.60 4.22
CA GLN A 168 -3.29 -17.28 5.34
C GLN A 168 -4.07 -16.32 6.25
N GLY A 169 -3.52 -15.13 6.51
CA GLY A 169 -4.18 -14.11 7.30
C GLY A 169 -5.41 -13.52 6.61
N ALA A 170 -5.38 -13.31 5.30
CA ALA A 170 -6.52 -12.89 4.52
C ALA A 170 -7.68 -13.89 4.57
N ALA A 171 -7.38 -15.20 4.46
CA ALA A 171 -8.38 -16.24 4.61
C ALA A 171 -9.05 -16.23 5.99
N LYS A 172 -8.26 -16.10 7.06
CA LYS A 172 -8.76 -15.99 8.45
C LYS A 172 -9.63 -14.75 8.65
N ALA A 173 -9.29 -13.65 8.00
CA ALA A 173 -9.98 -12.38 8.12
C ALA A 173 -11.19 -12.23 7.19
N GLY A 174 -11.36 -13.13 6.21
CA GLY A 174 -12.41 -13.01 5.19
C GLY A 174 -12.25 -11.80 4.26
N CYS A 175 -11.00 -11.36 4.01
CA CYS A 175 -10.69 -10.30 3.07
C CYS A 175 -9.89 -10.82 1.87
N TRP A 176 -9.87 -10.05 0.77
CA TRP A 176 -9.07 -10.45 -0.39
C TRP A 176 -7.59 -10.05 -0.25
N LEU A 177 -6.74 -10.78 -0.98
CA LEU A 177 -5.36 -10.44 -1.24
C LEU A 177 -5.19 -10.11 -2.73
N ASN A 178 -4.64 -8.94 -3.07
CA ASN A 178 -4.27 -8.61 -4.44
C ASN A 178 -2.83 -9.12 -4.72
N THR A 179 -2.65 -9.86 -5.81
CA THR A 179 -1.37 -10.51 -6.15
C THR A 179 -0.24 -9.53 -6.48
N GLY A 180 -0.58 -8.26 -6.79
CA GLY A 180 0.36 -7.37 -7.43
C GLY A 180 0.71 -7.82 -8.86
N GLU A 181 1.55 -7.04 -9.52
CA GLU A 181 1.85 -7.18 -10.96
C GLU A 181 2.90 -8.26 -11.31
N GLY A 182 3.33 -9.06 -10.34
CA GLY A 182 4.41 -10.05 -10.52
C GLY A 182 3.97 -11.44 -10.99
N GLY A 183 2.70 -11.63 -11.30
CA GLY A 183 2.09 -12.93 -11.56
C GLY A 183 1.64 -13.64 -10.28
N LEU A 184 1.02 -14.81 -10.45
CA LEU A 184 0.52 -15.63 -9.36
C LEU A 184 1.61 -16.60 -8.88
N SER A 185 2.02 -16.48 -7.62
CA SER A 185 2.95 -17.45 -7.00
C SER A 185 2.18 -18.54 -6.25
N PRO A 186 2.79 -19.73 -6.00
CA PRO A 186 2.19 -20.77 -5.18
C PRO A 186 1.81 -20.27 -3.78
N TYR A 187 2.58 -19.35 -3.24
CA TYR A 187 2.39 -18.78 -1.89
C TYR A 187 1.12 -17.94 -1.75
N HIS A 188 0.61 -17.33 -2.84
CA HIS A 188 -0.70 -16.66 -2.84
C HIS A 188 -1.85 -17.65 -2.63
N LEU A 189 -1.68 -18.89 -3.07
CA LEU A 189 -2.73 -19.94 -3.00
C LEU A 189 -2.75 -20.67 -1.66
N GLU A 190 -1.66 -20.66 -0.88
CA GLU A 190 -1.53 -21.46 0.34
C GLU A 190 -2.61 -21.19 1.40
N GLY A 191 -3.06 -19.95 1.55
CA GLY A 191 -4.08 -19.57 2.51
C GLY A 191 -5.51 -19.87 2.07
N ASN A 192 -5.72 -20.17 0.78
CA ASN A 192 -7.03 -20.35 0.19
C ASN A 192 -7.97 -19.11 0.36
N CYS A 193 -7.39 -17.91 0.39
CA CYS A 193 -8.14 -16.65 0.43
C CYS A 193 -8.65 -16.25 -0.96
N ASP A 194 -9.59 -15.32 -0.98
CA ASP A 194 -10.00 -14.65 -2.22
C ASP A 194 -8.87 -13.79 -2.79
N LEU A 195 -8.62 -13.90 -4.09
CA LEU A 195 -7.54 -13.22 -4.77
C LEU A 195 -8.04 -12.27 -5.86
N VAL A 196 -7.42 -11.09 -5.93
CA VAL A 196 -7.50 -10.19 -7.07
C VAL A 196 -6.23 -10.35 -7.89
N PHE A 197 -6.34 -10.82 -9.13
CA PHE A 197 -5.18 -10.95 -10.00
C PHE A 197 -4.89 -9.61 -10.69
N GLN A 198 -3.70 -9.06 -10.48
CA GLN A 198 -3.31 -7.78 -11.05
C GLN A 198 -2.47 -7.94 -12.31
N ILE A 199 -2.95 -7.34 -13.42
CA ILE A 199 -2.28 -7.31 -14.71
C ILE A 199 -1.49 -6.01 -14.83
N GLY A 200 -0.17 -6.08 -14.65
CA GLY A 200 0.73 -4.94 -14.87
C GLY A 200 1.08 -4.75 -16.34
N THR A 201 1.85 -3.69 -16.63
CA THR A 201 2.23 -3.31 -18.00
C THR A 201 3.11 -4.35 -18.71
N ALA A 202 3.80 -5.22 -17.97
CA ALA A 202 4.54 -6.36 -18.51
C ALA A 202 3.71 -7.65 -18.61
N LYS A 203 2.44 -7.65 -18.15
CA LYS A 203 1.49 -8.76 -18.20
C LYS A 203 2.03 -10.09 -17.64
N TYR A 204 2.88 -10.04 -16.60
CA TYR A 204 3.44 -11.23 -15.99
C TYR A 204 2.36 -12.22 -15.54
N GLY A 205 2.53 -13.48 -15.87
CA GLY A 205 1.60 -14.56 -15.55
C GLY A 205 0.45 -14.73 -16.54
N VAL A 206 0.17 -13.74 -17.39
CA VAL A 206 -0.91 -13.77 -18.40
C VAL A 206 -0.45 -13.40 -19.80
N ARG A 207 0.84 -13.36 -20.06
CA ARG A 207 1.40 -13.08 -21.38
C ARG A 207 1.80 -14.33 -22.13
N ASP A 208 1.79 -14.24 -23.46
CA ASP A 208 2.41 -15.20 -24.35
C ASP A 208 3.93 -14.98 -24.44
N HIS A 209 4.58 -15.72 -25.30
CA HIS A 209 6.02 -15.64 -25.59
C HIS A 209 6.42 -14.26 -26.15
N ASP A 210 5.54 -13.60 -26.91
CA ASP A 210 5.80 -12.29 -27.52
C ASP A 210 5.45 -11.11 -26.59
N GLY A 211 4.96 -11.41 -25.38
CA GLY A 211 4.59 -10.40 -24.38
C GLY A 211 3.16 -9.86 -24.52
N ASN A 212 2.35 -10.40 -25.42
CA ASN A 212 0.94 -10.04 -25.56
C ASN A 212 0.07 -10.75 -24.52
N LEU A 213 -1.12 -10.24 -24.30
CA LEU A 213 -2.10 -10.90 -23.44
C LEU A 213 -2.53 -12.24 -24.02
N SER A 214 -2.53 -13.29 -23.19
CA SER A 214 -2.84 -14.67 -23.60
C SER A 214 -4.19 -15.10 -23.00
N ASP A 215 -5.17 -15.36 -23.85
CA ASP A 215 -6.50 -15.86 -23.43
C ASP A 215 -6.38 -17.23 -22.75
N ALA A 216 -5.50 -18.11 -23.22
CA ALA A 216 -5.28 -19.41 -22.62
C ALA A 216 -4.81 -19.28 -21.15
N ARG A 217 -3.88 -18.32 -20.88
CA ARG A 217 -3.43 -18.03 -19.51
C ARG A 217 -4.49 -17.39 -18.65
N LEU A 218 -5.31 -16.52 -19.22
CA LEU A 218 -6.45 -15.91 -18.52
C LEU A 218 -7.46 -16.99 -18.11
N ILE A 219 -7.82 -17.93 -18.99
CA ILE A 219 -8.71 -19.05 -18.72
C ILE A 219 -8.14 -19.94 -17.62
N GLU A 220 -6.86 -20.30 -17.72
CA GLU A 220 -6.16 -21.10 -16.69
C GLU A 220 -6.26 -20.46 -15.29
N LEU A 221 -6.01 -19.15 -15.21
CA LEU A 221 -6.12 -18.42 -13.96
C LEU A 221 -7.56 -18.31 -13.46
N ALA A 222 -8.50 -18.00 -14.35
CA ALA A 222 -9.90 -17.86 -14.03
C ALA A 222 -10.54 -19.16 -13.53
N ALA A 223 -10.01 -20.32 -13.95
CA ALA A 223 -10.43 -21.64 -13.44
C ALA A 223 -10.08 -21.89 -11.97
N LYS A 224 -9.13 -21.13 -11.39
CA LYS A 224 -8.79 -21.25 -9.97
C LYS A 224 -9.89 -20.60 -9.12
N PRO A 225 -10.48 -21.32 -8.16
CA PRO A 225 -11.62 -20.81 -7.38
C PRO A 225 -11.27 -19.60 -6.52
N GLN A 226 -9.98 -19.44 -6.15
CA GLN A 226 -9.51 -18.31 -5.37
C GLN A 226 -9.47 -17.01 -6.17
N ILE A 227 -9.27 -17.05 -7.49
CA ILE A 227 -9.26 -15.83 -8.31
C ILE A 227 -10.69 -15.32 -8.47
N LYS A 228 -11.00 -14.18 -7.86
CA LYS A 228 -12.35 -13.60 -7.87
C LYS A 228 -12.51 -12.49 -8.90
N MET A 229 -11.48 -11.72 -9.15
CA MET A 229 -11.51 -10.59 -10.07
C MET A 229 -10.13 -10.29 -10.67
N PHE A 230 -10.14 -9.50 -11.76
CA PHE A 230 -8.93 -9.05 -12.45
C PHE A 230 -8.82 -7.53 -12.38
N GLU A 231 -7.62 -7.03 -12.13
CA GLU A 231 -7.32 -5.60 -12.04
C GLU A 231 -6.23 -5.21 -13.04
N ILE A 232 -6.56 -4.36 -14.02
CA ILE A 232 -5.59 -3.79 -14.96
C ILE A 232 -4.89 -2.62 -14.29
N LYS A 233 -3.59 -2.70 -14.08
CA LYS A 233 -2.83 -1.64 -13.45
C LYS A 233 -2.28 -0.66 -14.48
N LEU A 234 -2.89 0.51 -14.60
CA LEU A 234 -2.41 1.61 -15.44
C LEU A 234 -1.26 2.37 -14.77
N SER A 235 -1.39 2.64 -13.46
CA SER A 235 -0.38 3.34 -12.65
C SER A 235 -0.49 2.98 -11.18
N GLN A 236 0.45 3.46 -10.37
CA GLN A 236 0.42 3.33 -8.90
C GLN A 236 1.01 4.57 -8.25
N GLY A 237 0.66 4.82 -6.99
CA GLY A 237 1.30 5.82 -6.15
C GLY A 237 2.82 5.65 -6.07
N ALA A 238 3.52 6.71 -5.72
CA ALA A 238 4.97 6.84 -5.70
C ALA A 238 5.66 6.83 -7.08
N LYS A 239 5.07 6.30 -8.14
CA LYS A 239 5.67 6.29 -9.49
C LYS A 239 4.65 6.29 -10.63
N PRO A 240 3.76 7.30 -10.72
CA PRO A 240 2.87 7.43 -11.85
C PRO A 240 3.67 7.61 -13.15
N GLY A 241 3.28 6.90 -14.21
CA GLY A 241 4.00 6.94 -15.50
C GLY A 241 5.33 6.18 -15.54
N LYS A 242 5.62 5.35 -14.52
CA LYS A 242 6.77 4.46 -14.49
C LYS A 242 6.33 3.03 -14.18
N GLY A 243 6.82 2.08 -14.96
CA GLY A 243 6.54 0.66 -14.76
C GLY A 243 7.16 0.08 -13.49
N GLY A 244 6.83 -1.17 -13.21
CA GLY A 244 7.41 -1.93 -12.11
C GLY A 244 8.93 -2.06 -12.24
N ILE A 245 9.64 -1.93 -11.12
CA ILE A 245 11.08 -2.13 -11.03
C ILE A 245 11.33 -3.17 -9.95
N LEU A 246 11.98 -4.28 -10.34
CA LEU A 246 12.52 -5.28 -9.42
C LEU A 246 14.03 -5.39 -9.65
N PRO A 247 14.88 -5.03 -8.68
CA PRO A 247 16.32 -5.13 -8.80
C PRO A 247 16.79 -6.56 -9.07
N ALA A 248 17.92 -6.72 -9.77
CA ALA A 248 18.48 -8.00 -10.18
C ALA A 248 18.68 -8.97 -9.00
N GLU A 249 19.13 -8.46 -7.86
CA GLU A 249 19.39 -9.24 -6.65
C GLU A 249 18.13 -9.87 -6.04
N LYS A 250 16.95 -9.48 -6.50
CA LYS A 250 15.66 -10.03 -6.08
C LYS A 250 15.07 -10.99 -7.11
N VAL A 251 15.65 -11.10 -8.30
CA VAL A 251 15.18 -12.00 -9.36
C VAL A 251 15.82 -13.36 -9.18
N SER A 252 15.27 -14.16 -8.26
CA SER A 252 15.63 -15.57 -8.07
C SER A 252 15.09 -16.44 -9.21
N ALA A 253 15.59 -17.70 -9.33
CA ALA A 253 15.09 -18.68 -10.29
C ALA A 253 13.56 -18.83 -10.25
N GLU A 254 12.97 -18.86 -9.07
CA GLU A 254 11.51 -18.96 -8.89
C GLU A 254 10.76 -17.72 -9.38
N VAL A 255 11.27 -16.51 -9.06
CA VAL A 255 10.70 -15.25 -9.55
C VAL A 255 10.83 -15.17 -11.07
N ALA A 256 11.98 -15.57 -11.60
CA ALA A 256 12.25 -15.62 -13.03
C ALA A 256 11.25 -16.52 -13.77
N LEU A 257 11.01 -17.73 -13.23
CA LEU A 257 10.04 -18.68 -13.78
C LEU A 257 8.61 -18.11 -13.80
N ILE A 258 8.14 -17.54 -12.68
CA ILE A 258 6.77 -16.97 -12.57
C ILE A 258 6.58 -15.80 -13.53
N ARG A 259 7.60 -14.96 -13.72
CA ARG A 259 7.54 -13.79 -14.59
C ARG A 259 7.87 -14.11 -16.05
N GLY A 260 8.45 -15.27 -16.35
CA GLY A 260 8.98 -15.60 -17.67
C GLY A 260 10.10 -14.65 -18.11
N ILE A 261 11.10 -14.41 -17.23
CA ILE A 261 12.27 -13.54 -17.44
C ILE A 261 13.56 -14.26 -17.06
N PRO A 262 14.74 -13.82 -17.53
CA PRO A 262 16.01 -14.38 -17.09
C PRO A 262 16.28 -14.15 -15.60
N GLU A 263 16.85 -15.16 -14.93
CA GLU A 263 17.31 -15.07 -13.54
C GLU A 263 18.46 -14.05 -13.40
N GLY A 264 18.51 -13.35 -12.26
CA GLY A 264 19.58 -12.42 -11.92
C GLY A 264 19.62 -11.15 -12.77
N GLN A 265 18.62 -10.89 -13.60
CA GLN A 265 18.48 -9.66 -14.36
C GLN A 265 17.35 -8.79 -13.80
N ALA A 266 17.59 -7.47 -13.75
CA ALA A 266 16.56 -6.54 -13.29
C ALA A 266 15.29 -6.63 -14.15
N SER A 267 14.14 -6.75 -13.49
CA SER A 267 12.83 -6.78 -14.17
C SER A 267 12.26 -5.37 -14.22
N ILE A 268 12.25 -4.77 -15.41
CA ILE A 268 11.74 -3.41 -15.66
C ILE A 268 10.54 -3.53 -16.59
N SER A 269 9.37 -3.19 -16.06
CA SER A 269 8.13 -3.18 -16.85
C SER A 269 8.03 -1.90 -17.69
N PRO A 270 7.34 -1.92 -18.85
CA PRO A 270 7.04 -0.72 -19.62
C PRO A 270 6.32 0.35 -18.79
N ASN A 271 6.47 1.62 -19.17
CA ASN A 271 5.83 2.75 -18.46
C ASN A 271 4.29 2.73 -18.56
N GLY A 272 3.74 2.11 -19.59
CA GLY A 272 2.31 1.91 -19.82
C GLY A 272 2.05 0.63 -20.61
N HIS A 273 0.80 0.21 -20.68
CA HIS A 273 0.40 -0.91 -21.53
C HIS A 273 0.59 -0.54 -23.01
N THR A 274 1.20 -1.44 -23.77
CA THR A 274 1.46 -1.22 -25.21
C THR A 274 0.20 -1.18 -26.03
N ASP A 275 -0.82 -1.86 -25.58
CA ASP A 275 -2.14 -2.07 -26.20
C ASP A 275 -3.28 -1.25 -25.60
N ILE A 276 -2.98 -0.35 -24.64
CA ILE A 276 -3.93 0.62 -24.08
C ILE A 276 -3.37 2.02 -24.30
N ARG A 277 -3.89 2.75 -25.29
CA ARG A 277 -3.45 4.11 -25.64
C ARG A 277 -4.56 5.15 -25.54
N SER A 278 -5.80 4.69 -25.28
CA SER A 278 -7.00 5.52 -25.15
C SER A 278 -7.98 4.89 -24.18
N VAL A 279 -9.00 5.63 -23.77
CA VAL A 279 -10.12 5.09 -22.96
C VAL A 279 -10.89 3.99 -23.71
N LYS A 280 -11.00 4.07 -25.04
CA LYS A 280 -11.57 3.01 -25.88
C LYS A 280 -10.80 1.71 -25.78
N ASP A 281 -9.46 1.79 -25.82
CA ASP A 281 -8.61 0.62 -25.67
C ASP A 281 -8.73 0.01 -24.27
N LEU A 282 -8.82 0.86 -23.24
CA LEU A 282 -9.03 0.41 -21.87
C LEU A 282 -10.36 -0.34 -21.72
N LEU A 283 -11.46 0.20 -22.22
CA LEU A 283 -12.77 -0.47 -22.19
C LEU A 283 -12.76 -1.77 -23.00
N ARG A 284 -12.13 -1.77 -24.18
CA ARG A 284 -11.96 -2.98 -24.99
C ARG A 284 -11.22 -4.06 -24.22
N MET A 285 -10.11 -3.71 -23.55
CA MET A 285 -9.33 -4.64 -22.74
C MET A 285 -10.13 -5.18 -21.55
N ILE A 286 -10.85 -4.32 -20.83
CA ILE A 286 -11.72 -4.72 -19.72
C ILE A 286 -12.78 -5.72 -20.21
N ASN A 287 -13.49 -5.40 -21.28
CA ASN A 287 -14.54 -6.25 -21.84
C ASN A 287 -13.98 -7.56 -22.38
N HIS A 288 -12.80 -7.53 -23.01
CA HIS A 288 -12.12 -8.74 -23.49
C HIS A 288 -11.80 -9.68 -22.32
N ILE A 289 -11.12 -9.19 -21.27
CA ILE A 289 -10.77 -10.00 -20.10
C ILE A 289 -12.05 -10.53 -19.41
N ARG A 290 -13.08 -9.69 -19.27
CA ARG A 290 -14.37 -10.09 -18.69
C ARG A 290 -15.02 -11.22 -19.48
N ASN A 291 -15.05 -11.13 -20.79
CA ASN A 291 -15.64 -12.15 -21.67
C ASN A 291 -14.87 -13.47 -21.60
N VAL A 292 -13.54 -13.41 -21.62
CA VAL A 292 -12.67 -14.59 -21.54
C VAL A 292 -12.76 -15.29 -20.19
N THR A 293 -12.79 -14.50 -19.09
CA THR A 293 -12.71 -15.04 -17.73
C THR A 293 -14.07 -15.26 -17.07
N GLY A 294 -15.10 -14.54 -17.50
CA GLY A 294 -16.41 -14.50 -16.87
C GLY A 294 -16.43 -13.81 -15.50
N LYS A 295 -15.35 -13.11 -15.11
CA LYS A 295 -15.16 -12.51 -13.78
C LYS A 295 -15.14 -10.99 -13.82
N PRO A 296 -15.37 -10.31 -12.67
CA PRO A 296 -15.28 -8.85 -12.59
C PRO A 296 -13.90 -8.34 -13.00
N VAL A 297 -13.89 -7.25 -13.78
CA VAL A 297 -12.68 -6.61 -14.27
C VAL A 297 -12.75 -5.11 -14.02
N GLY A 298 -11.74 -4.59 -13.35
CA GLY A 298 -11.54 -3.17 -13.14
C GLY A 298 -10.12 -2.74 -13.45
N PHE A 299 -9.82 -1.50 -13.13
CA PHE A 299 -8.48 -0.97 -13.31
C PHE A 299 -8.00 -0.18 -12.09
N LYS A 300 -6.68 -0.04 -11.97
CA LYS A 300 -6.02 0.77 -10.94
C LYS A 300 -5.27 1.92 -11.57
N ALA A 301 -5.50 3.13 -11.06
CA ALA A 301 -4.80 4.34 -11.50
C ALA A 301 -4.55 5.33 -10.35
N VAL A 302 -3.50 6.15 -10.52
CA VAL A 302 -3.32 7.40 -9.79
C VAL A 302 -3.97 8.49 -10.62
N LEU A 303 -4.77 9.33 -9.99
CA LEU A 303 -5.36 10.49 -10.66
C LEU A 303 -4.37 11.66 -10.63
N GLY A 304 -4.22 12.31 -11.76
CA GLY A 304 -3.50 13.59 -11.90
C GLY A 304 -4.34 14.49 -12.79
N GLU A 305 -4.14 14.37 -14.11
CA GLU A 305 -5.01 14.96 -15.10
C GLU A 305 -6.39 14.23 -15.05
N LYS A 306 -7.47 14.98 -15.17
CA LYS A 306 -8.84 14.49 -14.88
C LYS A 306 -9.68 14.20 -16.13
N THR A 307 -9.35 14.79 -17.28
CA THR A 307 -10.15 14.78 -18.50
C THR A 307 -10.41 13.37 -19.03
N TRP A 308 -9.41 12.49 -18.95
CA TRP A 308 -9.55 11.11 -19.43
C TRP A 308 -10.65 10.31 -18.70
N LEU A 309 -10.95 10.63 -17.42
CA LEU A 309 -12.07 9.99 -16.71
C LEU A 309 -13.44 10.50 -17.21
N ILE A 310 -13.50 11.77 -17.61
CA ILE A 310 -14.69 12.34 -18.27
C ILE A 310 -14.89 11.65 -19.62
N ASP A 311 -13.82 11.50 -20.40
CA ASP A 311 -13.84 10.78 -21.68
C ASP A 311 -14.23 9.31 -21.50
N LEU A 312 -13.77 8.66 -20.41
CA LEU A 312 -14.19 7.29 -20.08
C LEU A 312 -15.70 7.19 -19.84
N ILE A 313 -16.28 8.14 -19.10
CA ILE A 313 -17.73 8.18 -18.86
C ILE A 313 -18.48 8.39 -20.16
N HIS A 314 -18.01 9.30 -21.01
CA HIS A 314 -18.61 9.52 -22.33
C HIS A 314 -18.57 8.24 -23.17
N GLU A 315 -17.44 7.55 -23.21
CA GLU A 315 -17.30 6.32 -23.97
C GLU A 315 -18.18 5.18 -23.41
N ILE A 316 -18.35 5.09 -22.08
CA ILE A 316 -19.28 4.15 -21.45
C ILE A 316 -20.73 4.42 -21.90
N ARG A 317 -21.13 5.70 -21.99
CA ARG A 317 -22.46 6.07 -22.47
C ARG A 317 -22.69 5.68 -23.93
N LEU A 318 -21.66 5.76 -24.77
CA LEU A 318 -21.74 5.35 -26.18
C LEU A 318 -21.82 3.83 -26.34
N GLN A 319 -21.10 3.07 -25.51
CA GLN A 319 -21.05 1.60 -25.61
C GLN A 319 -22.12 0.89 -24.78
N GLY A 320 -22.76 1.59 -23.86
CA GLY A 320 -23.73 1.03 -22.91
C GLY A 320 -23.13 0.75 -21.53
N ILE A 321 -23.97 0.76 -20.49
CA ILE A 321 -23.57 0.62 -19.08
C ILE A 321 -22.86 -0.71 -18.78
N GLU A 322 -23.12 -1.74 -19.56
CA GLU A 322 -22.48 -3.06 -19.42
C GLU A 322 -20.98 -3.01 -19.75
N ALA A 323 -20.57 -2.09 -20.65
CA ALA A 323 -19.17 -1.89 -21.01
C ALA A 323 -18.34 -1.25 -19.89
N ALA A 324 -18.99 -0.65 -18.90
CA ALA A 324 -18.30 0.01 -17.78
C ALA A 324 -17.38 -0.97 -17.01
N PRO A 325 -16.26 -0.50 -16.46
CA PRO A 325 -15.45 -1.28 -15.54
C PRO A 325 -16.28 -1.67 -14.31
N ASP A 326 -16.00 -2.83 -13.73
CA ASP A 326 -16.74 -3.29 -12.55
C ASP A 326 -16.27 -2.57 -11.28
N PHE A 327 -15.03 -2.09 -11.30
CA PHE A 327 -14.47 -1.25 -10.24
C PHE A 327 -13.33 -0.37 -10.76
N ILE A 328 -13.06 0.70 -10.02
CA ILE A 328 -11.89 1.56 -10.18
C ILE A 328 -11.13 1.54 -8.87
N THR A 329 -9.85 1.17 -8.90
CA THR A 329 -8.95 1.31 -7.77
C THR A 329 -8.19 2.63 -7.89
N LEU A 330 -8.53 3.60 -7.04
CA LEU A 330 -7.81 4.87 -6.92
C LEU A 330 -6.63 4.70 -5.98
N ASP A 331 -5.43 4.92 -6.49
CA ASP A 331 -4.22 4.93 -5.67
C ASP A 331 -3.77 6.37 -5.40
N SER A 332 -3.38 6.65 -4.18
CA SER A 332 -2.87 7.97 -3.80
C SER A 332 -1.49 8.23 -4.38
N ALA A 333 -1.22 9.45 -4.85
CA ALA A 333 0.11 9.83 -5.33
C ALA A 333 1.19 9.64 -4.24
N ASP A 334 0.86 9.91 -2.98
CA ASP A 334 1.72 9.68 -1.81
C ASP A 334 1.67 8.23 -1.30
N GLY A 335 1.18 7.31 -2.13
CA GLY A 335 1.23 5.87 -1.92
C GLY A 335 2.66 5.35 -1.81
N GLY A 336 2.81 4.04 -1.62
CA GLY A 336 4.11 3.40 -1.46
C GLY A 336 4.52 2.53 -2.64
N SER A 337 5.82 2.29 -2.75
CA SER A 337 6.40 1.32 -3.67
C SER A 337 7.63 0.68 -3.05
N GLY A 338 7.97 -0.54 -3.50
CA GLY A 338 9.23 -1.18 -3.14
C GLY A 338 10.46 -0.48 -3.73
N ALA A 339 10.29 0.19 -4.89
CA ALA A 339 11.31 1.00 -5.55
C ALA A 339 10.62 2.05 -6.43
N ALA A 340 10.95 3.32 -6.24
CA ALA A 340 10.41 4.43 -7.03
C ALA A 340 11.46 5.55 -7.16
N PRO A 341 11.52 6.24 -8.30
CA PRO A 341 12.30 7.47 -8.44
C PRO A 341 11.70 8.58 -7.56
N GLN A 342 12.53 9.24 -6.76
CA GLN A 342 12.10 10.29 -5.84
C GLN A 342 11.30 11.42 -6.53
N PRO A 343 11.68 11.94 -7.72
CA PRO A 343 10.89 13.00 -8.38
C PRO A 343 9.44 12.61 -8.67
N LEU A 344 9.17 11.33 -8.97
CA LEU A 344 7.80 10.86 -9.19
C LEU A 344 7.06 10.65 -7.88
N MET A 345 7.77 10.21 -6.85
CA MET A 345 7.20 9.92 -5.54
C MET A 345 6.74 11.18 -4.81
N ASP A 346 7.48 12.28 -4.97
CA ASP A 346 7.26 13.50 -4.20
C ASP A 346 6.43 14.56 -4.95
N HIS A 347 6.32 14.47 -6.30
CA HIS A 347 5.82 15.59 -7.09
C HIS A 347 4.80 15.25 -8.18
N VAL A 348 4.36 13.99 -8.33
CA VAL A 348 3.48 13.61 -9.45
C VAL A 348 2.24 12.88 -8.98
N GLY A 349 1.07 13.36 -9.42
CA GLY A 349 -0.26 12.81 -9.12
C GLY A 349 -0.95 13.51 -7.94
N LEU A 350 -2.22 13.20 -7.74
CA LEU A 350 -3.04 13.78 -6.67
C LEU A 350 -3.12 12.84 -5.46
N PRO A 351 -3.07 13.38 -4.23
CA PRO A 351 -3.37 12.63 -3.02
C PRO A 351 -4.81 12.10 -3.02
N ILE A 352 -5.05 11.00 -2.27
CA ILE A 352 -6.38 10.36 -2.19
C ILE A 352 -7.44 11.30 -1.62
N LYS A 353 -7.05 12.21 -0.72
CA LYS A 353 -7.97 13.20 -0.13
C LYS A 353 -8.56 14.17 -1.17
N GLU A 354 -7.89 14.35 -2.31
CA GLU A 354 -8.38 15.16 -3.42
C GLU A 354 -9.05 14.31 -4.51
N SER A 355 -8.46 13.17 -4.85
CA SER A 355 -8.93 12.36 -5.96
C SER A 355 -10.23 11.60 -5.65
N LEU A 356 -10.41 11.07 -4.44
CA LEU A 356 -11.59 10.29 -4.08
C LEU A 356 -12.89 11.11 -4.11
N PRO A 357 -13.00 12.28 -3.44
CA PRO A 357 -14.22 13.08 -3.49
C PRO A 357 -14.58 13.51 -4.91
N TRP A 358 -13.57 13.87 -5.71
CA TRP A 358 -13.80 14.28 -7.09
C TRP A 358 -14.33 13.12 -7.95
N VAL A 359 -13.75 11.92 -7.87
CA VAL A 359 -14.21 10.75 -8.63
C VAL A 359 -15.60 10.31 -8.17
N THR A 360 -15.85 10.34 -6.87
CA THR A 360 -17.19 10.01 -6.32
C THR A 360 -18.26 10.96 -6.88
N ALA A 361 -18.01 12.28 -6.84
CA ALA A 361 -18.91 13.27 -7.38
C ALA A 361 -19.15 13.11 -8.89
N LEU A 362 -18.07 12.82 -9.65
CA LEU A 362 -18.14 12.59 -11.09
C LEU A 362 -19.00 11.37 -11.42
N LEU A 363 -18.76 10.23 -10.77
CA LEU A 363 -19.55 8.99 -11.00
C LEU A 363 -21.00 9.15 -10.54
N THR A 364 -21.25 9.84 -9.45
CA THR A 364 -22.61 10.14 -8.97
C THR A 364 -23.37 11.00 -9.96
N LYS A 365 -22.77 12.09 -10.44
CA LYS A 365 -23.35 12.97 -11.47
C LYS A 365 -23.60 12.23 -12.78
N ALA A 366 -22.75 11.27 -13.11
CA ALA A 366 -22.92 10.45 -14.32
C ALA A 366 -23.97 9.34 -14.18
N GLY A 367 -24.49 9.07 -12.97
CA GLY A 367 -25.39 7.95 -12.67
C GLY A 367 -24.68 6.59 -12.67
N LEU A 368 -23.33 6.57 -12.51
CA LEU A 368 -22.51 5.37 -12.61
C LEU A 368 -21.96 4.89 -11.25
N LYS A 369 -22.19 5.61 -10.13
CA LYS A 369 -21.63 5.26 -8.81
C LYS A 369 -22.08 3.88 -8.33
N ASP A 370 -23.33 3.49 -8.59
CA ASP A 370 -23.84 2.18 -8.20
C ASP A 370 -23.30 1.06 -9.08
N ARG A 371 -22.97 1.37 -10.34
CA ARG A 371 -22.43 0.42 -11.31
C ARG A 371 -20.93 0.18 -11.13
N ILE A 372 -20.17 1.23 -10.91
CA ILE A 372 -18.70 1.19 -10.79
C ILE A 372 -18.33 1.32 -9.32
N LYS A 373 -17.79 0.26 -8.72
CA LYS A 373 -17.35 0.29 -7.33
C LYS A 373 -16.01 1.00 -7.20
N ILE A 374 -15.86 1.82 -6.17
CA ILE A 374 -14.62 2.55 -5.89
C ILE A 374 -13.83 1.81 -4.81
N ILE A 375 -12.63 1.36 -5.15
CA ILE A 375 -11.63 0.85 -4.23
C ILE A 375 -10.57 1.93 -4.05
N VAL A 376 -10.15 2.21 -2.82
CA VAL A 376 -9.13 3.24 -2.57
C VAL A 376 -7.90 2.67 -1.90
N ALA A 377 -6.73 3.21 -2.24
CA ALA A 377 -5.45 2.83 -1.64
C ALA A 377 -4.56 4.06 -1.44
N GLY A 378 -3.68 4.00 -0.46
CA GLY A 378 -2.69 5.04 -0.17
C GLY A 378 -2.81 5.62 1.23
N LYS A 379 -1.83 5.33 2.09
CA LYS A 379 -1.72 5.76 3.51
C LYS A 379 -2.93 5.47 4.42
N LEU A 380 -3.89 4.67 3.98
CA LEU A 380 -5.10 4.30 4.74
C LEU A 380 -4.75 3.11 5.67
N VAL A 381 -4.23 3.41 6.85
CA VAL A 381 -3.72 2.39 7.79
C VAL A 381 -4.35 2.47 9.19
N THR A 382 -5.11 3.52 9.46
CA THR A 382 -5.76 3.78 10.74
C THR A 382 -7.28 3.86 10.59
N PRO A 383 -8.08 3.58 11.64
CA PRO A 383 -9.54 3.52 11.52
C PRO A 383 -10.19 4.81 11.02
N HIS A 384 -9.73 5.97 11.49
CA HIS A 384 -10.31 7.25 11.08
C HIS A 384 -10.08 7.53 9.58
N MET A 385 -8.94 7.11 9.03
CA MET A 385 -8.67 7.25 7.59
C MET A 385 -9.52 6.29 6.75
N VAL A 386 -9.79 5.08 7.24
CA VAL A 386 -10.70 4.13 6.59
C VAL A 386 -12.15 4.63 6.65
N ALA A 387 -12.60 5.10 7.82
CA ALA A 387 -13.93 5.69 8.01
C ALA A 387 -14.14 6.90 7.09
N TRP A 388 -13.14 7.80 7.00
CA TRP A 388 -13.17 8.93 6.08
C TRP A 388 -13.31 8.47 4.62
N ALA A 389 -12.57 7.46 4.21
CA ALA A 389 -12.62 6.97 2.83
C ALA A 389 -14.00 6.41 2.47
N LEU A 390 -14.63 5.63 3.38
CA LEU A 390 -15.99 5.13 3.19
C LEU A 390 -17.00 6.28 3.12
N ALA A 391 -16.93 7.24 4.05
CA ALA A 391 -17.79 8.41 4.07
C ALA A 391 -17.64 9.31 2.84
N SER A 392 -16.45 9.32 2.23
CA SER A 392 -16.16 10.05 0.98
C SER A 392 -16.55 9.28 -0.29
N GLY A 393 -17.20 8.12 -0.17
CA GLY A 393 -17.78 7.37 -1.28
C GLY A 393 -16.99 6.16 -1.74
N ALA A 394 -15.94 5.74 -1.04
CA ALA A 394 -15.30 4.46 -1.33
C ALA A 394 -16.21 3.29 -0.94
N ASP A 395 -16.25 2.25 -1.78
CA ASP A 395 -16.92 0.99 -1.44
C ASP A 395 -15.99 0.06 -0.67
N PHE A 396 -14.67 0.16 -0.94
CA PHE A 396 -13.65 -0.67 -0.32
C PHE A 396 -12.34 0.11 -0.11
N VAL A 397 -11.59 -0.28 0.90
CA VAL A 397 -10.25 0.24 1.19
C VAL A 397 -9.22 -0.86 1.06
N ASN A 398 -8.15 -0.59 0.31
CA ASN A 398 -6.99 -1.46 0.19
C ASN A 398 -5.79 -0.86 0.93
N SER A 399 -5.07 -1.67 1.71
CA SER A 399 -3.85 -1.25 2.37
C SER A 399 -2.69 -2.20 2.08
N ALA A 400 -1.54 -1.67 1.66
CA ALA A 400 -0.30 -2.43 1.56
C ALA A 400 0.54 -2.25 2.83
N ARG A 401 0.94 -1.00 3.12
CA ARG A 401 1.86 -0.70 4.22
C ARG A 401 1.28 -0.99 5.61
N GLY A 402 -0.04 -0.86 5.80
CA GLY A 402 -0.71 -1.29 7.03
C GLY A 402 -0.47 -2.78 7.30
N PHE A 403 -0.69 -3.63 6.31
CA PHE A 403 -0.42 -5.07 6.45
C PHE A 403 1.08 -5.38 6.53
N MET A 404 1.97 -4.60 5.91
CA MET A 404 3.41 -4.73 6.13
C MET A 404 3.78 -4.41 7.58
N PHE A 405 3.20 -3.38 8.20
CA PHE A 405 3.38 -3.10 9.64
C PHE A 405 2.84 -4.25 10.50
N ALA A 406 1.69 -4.83 10.16
CA ALA A 406 1.17 -6.01 10.84
C ALA A 406 2.13 -7.20 10.76
N LEU A 407 2.80 -7.41 9.64
CA LEU A 407 3.88 -8.39 9.49
C LEU A 407 5.13 -8.06 10.34
N GLY A 408 5.29 -6.80 10.77
CA GLY A 408 6.43 -6.34 11.59
C GLY A 408 7.41 -5.44 10.84
N CYS A 409 7.00 -4.75 9.77
CA CYS A 409 7.79 -3.71 9.12
C CYS A 409 8.11 -2.59 10.12
N ILE A 410 9.35 -2.14 10.15
CA ILE A 410 9.83 -1.07 11.04
C ILE A 410 10.11 0.24 10.29
N GLN A 411 9.67 0.36 9.04
CA GLN A 411 9.92 1.53 8.18
C GLN A 411 11.42 1.82 7.96
N ALA A 412 12.23 0.77 7.80
CA ALA A 412 13.68 0.91 7.57
C ALA A 412 14.06 1.49 6.19
N LEU A 413 13.09 1.72 5.29
CA LEU A 413 13.23 2.31 3.95
C LEU A 413 14.24 1.57 3.03
N GLN A 414 14.53 0.30 3.30
CA GLN A 414 15.48 -0.53 2.55
C GLN A 414 14.81 -1.54 1.60
N CYS A 415 13.56 -1.30 1.22
CA CYS A 415 12.77 -2.25 0.44
C CYS A 415 13.38 -2.59 -0.93
N HIS A 416 14.12 -1.67 -1.53
CA HIS A 416 14.75 -1.84 -2.84
C HIS A 416 16.12 -2.54 -2.80
N LYS A 417 16.79 -2.58 -1.64
CA LYS A 417 18.19 -3.03 -1.50
C LYS A 417 18.36 -4.52 -1.20
N ASN A 418 17.29 -5.30 -1.12
CA ASN A 418 17.33 -6.71 -0.69
C ASN A 418 17.90 -6.95 0.73
N THR A 419 17.96 -5.91 1.57
CA THR A 419 18.54 -5.90 2.92
C THR A 419 17.51 -5.63 4.01
N CYS A 420 16.22 -5.84 3.73
CA CYS A 420 15.16 -5.60 4.70
C CYS A 420 15.40 -6.38 6.00
N PRO A 421 15.58 -5.70 7.15
CA PRO A 421 15.96 -6.34 8.40
C PRO A 421 14.87 -7.23 9.01
N THR A 422 13.62 -7.05 8.56
CA THR A 422 12.46 -7.82 9.05
C THR A 422 12.07 -9.00 8.14
N GLY A 423 12.83 -9.25 7.07
CA GLY A 423 12.59 -10.37 6.17
C GLY A 423 11.44 -10.17 5.18
N ILE A 424 10.71 -9.03 5.22
CA ILE A 424 9.51 -8.82 4.41
C ILE A 424 9.85 -8.56 2.95
N THR A 425 10.80 -7.65 2.66
CA THR A 425 11.11 -7.23 1.29
C THR A 425 12.50 -7.69 0.84
N THR A 426 12.92 -8.87 1.26
CA THR A 426 14.23 -9.46 0.92
C THR A 426 14.08 -10.93 0.53
N HIS A 427 14.95 -11.40 -0.38
CA HIS A 427 15.12 -12.81 -0.71
C HIS A 427 16.31 -13.46 0.02
N ASN A 428 17.02 -12.71 0.87
CA ASN A 428 18.08 -13.24 1.73
C ASN A 428 17.48 -14.17 2.80
N LYS A 429 17.78 -15.46 2.71
CA LYS A 429 17.26 -16.50 3.59
C LYS A 429 17.60 -16.29 5.08
N LYS A 430 18.76 -15.65 5.36
CA LYS A 430 19.15 -15.32 6.75
C LYS A 430 18.20 -14.30 7.36
N LEU A 431 17.82 -13.28 6.59
CA LEU A 431 16.90 -12.23 7.06
C LEU A 431 15.44 -12.73 7.11
N GLN A 432 15.06 -13.68 6.26
CA GLN A 432 13.73 -14.28 6.26
C GLN A 432 13.46 -15.16 7.49
N LYS A 433 14.49 -15.72 8.17
CA LYS A 433 14.34 -16.60 9.32
C LYS A 433 13.51 -16.02 10.47
N GLY A 434 13.54 -14.69 10.64
CA GLY A 434 12.77 -13.99 11.66
C GLY A 434 11.29 -13.79 11.34
N LEU A 435 10.86 -14.12 10.12
CA LEU A 435 9.49 -13.97 9.69
C LEU A 435 8.79 -15.34 9.64
N ASP A 436 8.16 -15.73 10.75
CA ASP A 436 7.33 -16.93 10.84
C ASP A 436 5.96 -16.68 10.21
N PRO A 437 5.60 -17.33 9.08
CA PRO A 437 4.34 -17.11 8.40
C PRO A 437 3.11 -17.38 9.26
N THR A 438 3.14 -18.40 10.11
CA THR A 438 2.01 -18.80 10.96
C THR A 438 1.69 -17.70 11.98
N ASN A 439 2.69 -17.25 12.74
CA ASN A 439 2.51 -16.15 13.70
C ASN A 439 2.09 -14.85 13.01
N LYS A 440 2.66 -14.57 11.84
CA LYS A 440 2.33 -13.34 11.09
C LYS A 440 0.96 -13.38 10.44
N ALA A 441 0.45 -14.55 10.07
CA ALA A 441 -0.93 -14.72 9.60
C ALA A 441 -1.95 -14.31 10.67
N GLU A 442 -1.72 -14.68 11.94
CA GLU A 442 -2.57 -14.22 13.05
C GLU A 442 -2.56 -12.70 13.20
N ARG A 443 -1.38 -12.06 13.02
CA ARG A 443 -1.27 -10.61 13.08
C ARG A 443 -1.98 -9.90 11.93
N VAL A 444 -1.93 -10.48 10.73
CA VAL A 444 -2.65 -9.98 9.56
C VAL A 444 -4.16 -10.03 9.82
N ALA A 445 -4.67 -11.15 10.30
CA ALA A 445 -6.08 -11.33 10.62
C ALA A 445 -6.52 -10.39 11.76
N ALA A 446 -5.73 -10.30 12.84
CA ALA A 446 -6.01 -9.44 13.97
C ALA A 446 -6.04 -7.96 13.56
N TYR A 447 -5.12 -7.51 12.71
CA TYR A 447 -5.11 -6.13 12.21
C TYR A 447 -6.37 -5.82 11.40
N GLN A 448 -6.77 -6.70 10.47
CA GLN A 448 -7.98 -6.54 9.68
C GLN A 448 -9.23 -6.49 10.57
N TYR A 449 -9.33 -7.41 11.53
CA TYR A 449 -10.44 -7.44 12.47
C TYR A 449 -10.52 -6.16 13.31
N ASN A 450 -9.40 -5.74 13.92
CA ASN A 450 -9.39 -4.60 14.83
C ASN A 450 -9.60 -3.26 14.11
N ILE A 451 -9.12 -3.12 12.86
CA ILE A 451 -9.41 -1.91 12.08
C ILE A 451 -10.90 -1.86 11.71
N THR A 452 -11.49 -2.96 11.28
CA THR A 452 -12.92 -3.02 10.98
C THR A 452 -13.77 -2.74 12.21
N LYS A 453 -13.44 -3.35 13.36
CA LYS A 453 -14.10 -3.09 14.64
C LYS A 453 -14.02 -1.61 15.03
N SER A 454 -12.86 -0.98 14.89
CA SER A 454 -12.68 0.43 15.24
C SER A 454 -13.41 1.37 14.27
N VAL A 455 -13.50 1.02 12.99
CA VAL A 455 -14.33 1.76 12.01
C VAL A 455 -15.82 1.65 12.36
N SER A 456 -16.28 0.46 12.75
CA SER A 456 -17.66 0.26 13.23
C SER A 456 -17.94 1.10 14.48
N MET A 457 -17.00 1.17 15.42
CA MET A 457 -17.12 2.03 16.62
C MET A 457 -17.30 3.52 16.25
N ILE A 458 -16.54 4.02 15.27
CA ILE A 458 -16.71 5.39 14.75
C ILE A 458 -18.10 5.55 14.13
N ALA A 459 -18.52 4.60 13.29
CA ALA A 459 -19.85 4.65 12.65
C ALA A 459 -20.98 4.68 13.68
N HIS A 460 -20.94 3.80 14.69
CA HIS A 460 -21.95 3.74 15.75
C HIS A 460 -21.99 5.05 16.56
N SER A 461 -20.85 5.64 16.86
CA SER A 461 -20.76 6.95 17.52
C SER A 461 -21.44 8.06 16.69
N CYS A 462 -21.34 7.99 15.36
CA CYS A 462 -22.00 8.92 14.43
C CYS A 462 -23.50 8.61 14.20
N GLY A 463 -24.04 7.54 14.79
CA GLY A 463 -25.43 7.13 14.60
C GLY A 463 -25.66 6.24 13.36
N ALA A 464 -24.60 5.77 12.71
CA ALA A 464 -24.67 4.83 11.59
C ALA A 464 -24.57 3.38 12.11
N ALA A 465 -25.51 2.51 11.74
CA ALA A 465 -25.57 1.13 12.23
C ALA A 465 -24.42 0.25 11.70
N GLU A 466 -23.78 0.66 10.58
CA GLU A 466 -22.63 -0.03 10.01
C GLU A 466 -21.71 0.93 9.25
N PRO A 467 -20.44 0.57 8.99
CA PRO A 467 -19.44 1.45 8.36
C PRO A 467 -19.83 2.03 7.00
N ARG A 468 -20.55 1.29 6.14
CA ARG A 468 -20.94 1.77 4.81
C ARG A 468 -22.06 2.80 4.82
N GLN A 469 -22.69 3.00 5.97
CA GLN A 469 -23.69 4.07 6.17
C GLN A 469 -23.05 5.42 6.55
N LEU A 470 -21.72 5.45 6.80
CA LEU A 470 -21.02 6.72 6.96
C LEU A 470 -21.11 7.55 5.67
N LYS A 471 -21.35 8.85 5.84
CA LYS A 471 -21.48 9.83 4.76
C LYS A 471 -20.64 11.07 5.09
N SER A 472 -20.41 11.93 4.10
CA SER A 472 -19.69 13.20 4.27
C SER A 472 -20.27 14.09 5.37
N GLU A 473 -21.58 14.09 5.57
CA GLU A 473 -22.29 14.83 6.62
C GLU A 473 -21.86 14.46 8.05
N HIS A 474 -21.27 13.27 8.25
CA HIS A 474 -20.74 12.82 9.55
C HIS A 474 -19.32 13.32 9.82
N ILE A 475 -18.72 14.09 8.93
CA ILE A 475 -17.32 14.50 9.03
C ILE A 475 -17.15 15.99 8.83
N ASN A 476 -16.43 16.61 9.75
CA ASN A 476 -15.82 17.91 9.55
C ASN A 476 -14.31 17.76 9.33
N ILE A 477 -13.72 18.74 8.68
CA ILE A 477 -12.27 18.87 8.52
C ILE A 477 -11.83 20.24 9.03
N VAL A 478 -10.71 20.29 9.72
CA VAL A 478 -10.16 21.56 10.23
C VAL A 478 -9.52 22.33 9.09
N ASN A 479 -9.94 23.58 8.90
CA ASN A 479 -9.40 24.49 7.89
C ASN A 479 -8.11 25.19 8.36
N ALA A 480 -7.51 26.01 7.49
CA ALA A 480 -6.29 26.73 7.80
C ALA A 480 -6.39 27.71 8.99
N ASN A 481 -7.60 28.10 9.38
CA ASN A 481 -7.85 29.01 10.52
C ASN A 481 -8.08 28.26 11.84
N GLY A 482 -7.95 26.91 11.85
CA GLY A 482 -8.16 26.09 13.03
C GLY A 482 -9.63 25.82 13.38
N PHE A 483 -10.59 26.13 12.50
CA PHE A 483 -12.01 25.82 12.67
C PHE A 483 -12.41 24.62 11.83
N SER A 484 -13.26 23.76 12.38
CA SER A 484 -13.81 22.63 11.63
C SER A 484 -14.99 23.10 10.75
N VAL A 485 -14.97 22.68 9.49
CA VAL A 485 -16.02 22.92 8.49
C VAL A 485 -16.52 21.58 7.95
N PRO A 486 -17.78 21.50 7.47
CA PRO A 486 -18.28 20.29 6.84
C PRO A 486 -17.35 19.79 5.72
N LEU A 487 -17.19 18.47 5.60
CA LEU A 487 -16.32 17.88 4.60
C LEU A 487 -16.69 18.29 3.17
N ASP A 488 -18.00 18.41 2.90
CA ASP A 488 -18.50 18.83 1.58
C ASP A 488 -18.10 20.26 1.25
N ASP A 489 -18.16 21.18 2.21
CA ASP A 489 -17.74 22.57 2.03
C ASP A 489 -16.22 22.70 1.82
N TYR A 490 -15.43 21.84 2.46
CA TYR A 490 -13.99 21.79 2.29
C TYR A 490 -13.58 21.27 0.90
N ASN A 491 -14.31 20.28 0.40
CA ASN A 491 -14.07 19.65 -0.90
C ASN A 491 -14.66 20.43 -2.08
N LEU A 492 -15.42 21.51 -1.84
CA LEU A 492 -15.97 22.40 -2.86
C LEU A 492 -14.87 23.24 -3.56
N GLN A 493 -13.88 22.58 -4.15
CA GLN A 493 -13.37 23.09 -5.40
C GLN A 493 -14.48 22.85 -6.43
N PRO A 494 -15.00 23.89 -7.08
CA PRO A 494 -16.08 23.70 -8.04
C PRO A 494 -15.64 22.63 -9.04
N LEU A 495 -16.50 21.66 -9.30
CA LEU A 495 -16.44 20.88 -10.51
C LEU A 495 -16.65 21.88 -11.64
N ILE A 496 -15.60 22.67 -11.97
CA ILE A 496 -15.58 23.59 -13.10
C ILE A 496 -15.52 22.69 -14.32
N PHE A 497 -16.69 22.22 -14.71
CA PHE A 497 -16.88 21.80 -16.09
C PHE A 497 -16.81 23.10 -16.89
N SER A 498 -15.97 23.14 -17.91
CA SER A 498 -15.97 24.25 -18.86
C SER A 498 -17.42 24.49 -19.31
N PRO A 499 -17.85 25.78 -19.48
CA PRO A 499 -19.18 26.07 -20.02
C PRO A 499 -19.44 25.41 -21.39
N ASN A 500 -18.40 24.93 -22.06
CA ASN A 500 -18.50 24.18 -23.32
C ASN A 500 -18.75 22.67 -23.16
N ASP A 501 -18.85 22.13 -21.93
CA ASP A 501 -19.26 20.76 -21.67
C ASP A 501 -20.79 20.61 -21.85
N SER A 502 -21.31 20.99 -23.02
CA SER A 502 -22.69 20.78 -23.48
C SER A 502 -23.12 19.30 -23.44
N HIS A 503 -22.22 18.39 -23.15
CA HIS A 503 -22.46 16.94 -22.99
C HIS A 503 -23.14 16.56 -21.67
N PHE A 504 -23.30 17.49 -20.72
CA PHE A 504 -24.01 17.28 -19.45
C PHE A 504 -25.31 18.07 -19.32
N SER A 505 -25.98 18.40 -20.45
CA SER A 505 -27.33 18.99 -20.35
C SER A 505 -28.26 18.00 -19.66
N THR A 506 -28.78 18.46 -18.54
CA THR A 506 -29.78 17.78 -17.70
C THR A 506 -31.13 17.71 -18.41
N ASN A 507 -31.34 16.85 -19.38
CA ASN A 507 -32.69 16.45 -19.84
C ASN A 507 -32.60 15.20 -20.70
N GLU A 508 -32.34 14.07 -20.09
CA GLU A 508 -32.88 12.79 -20.53
C GLU A 508 -32.88 11.83 -19.33
N THR A 509 -33.98 11.86 -18.61
CA THR A 509 -34.41 10.78 -17.71
C THR A 509 -34.42 9.50 -18.52
N LEU A 510 -33.52 8.58 -18.20
CA LEU A 510 -33.60 7.21 -18.65
C LEU A 510 -34.90 6.59 -18.08
N THR A 511 -36.00 6.72 -18.79
CA THR A 511 -37.21 5.94 -18.56
C THR A 511 -36.91 4.49 -18.87
N LYS A 512 -37.15 3.67 -17.84
CA LYS A 512 -37.21 2.21 -17.94
C LYS A 512 -38.10 1.77 -19.11
N ASN A 513 -37.58 0.89 -19.94
CA ASN A 513 -38.34 -0.17 -20.57
C ASN A 513 -37.70 -1.50 -20.25
#